data_470fbea9d58ffd11b07e036ae82cae1f
#
_entry.id   470fbea9d58ffd11b07e036ae82cae1f
#
_cell.length_a   1.000
_cell.length_b   1.000
_cell.length_c   1.000
_cell.angle_alpha   90.00
_cell.angle_beta   90.00
_cell.angle_gamma   90.00
#
_symmetry.space_group_name_H-M   'P 1'
#
loop_
_entity.id
_entity.type
_entity.pdbx_description
1 polymer ?
#
loop_
_entity_poly.entity_id
_entity_poly.type
_entity_poly.pdbx_seq_one_letter_code
_entity_poly.pdbx_strand_id
1 'polypeptide(L)'
;MKDYFLRAENRLFIDQALRNVGLLSYIDGEYVANAAIDYVGIVDRPTGRMLLDNEGEEYPEMEPVEGYHVNLRADLNAEQEALLPIIEAPNNPQRIFAGGIL
;
A
#
# COMPACT_ATOMS: atom_id res chain seq x y z
N MET A 1 9.24 7.35 13.50
CA MET A 1 8.87 6.72 12.23
C MET A 1 7.51 7.15 11.78
N LYS A 2 7.31 7.22 10.50
CA LYS A 2 6.09 7.68 9.88
C LYS A 2 5.54 6.62 8.94
N ASP A 3 4.22 6.53 8.85
CA ASP A 3 3.56 5.60 7.93
C ASP A 3 3.25 6.34 6.62
N TYR A 4 3.60 5.69 5.52
CA TYR A 4 3.35 6.19 4.17
C TYR A 4 2.49 5.19 3.42
N PHE A 5 1.63 5.71 2.56
CA PHE A 5 0.81 4.90 1.68
C PHE A 5 1.27 5.16 0.25
N LEU A 6 1.66 4.09 -0.45
CA LEU A 6 2.20 4.17 -1.80
C LEU A 6 1.23 3.53 -2.79
N ARG A 7 1.17 4.07 -3.99
CA ARG A 7 0.42 3.49 -5.09
C ARG A 7 1.15 3.71 -6.39
N ALA A 8 1.29 2.66 -7.19
CA ALA A 8 1.86 2.73 -8.53
C ALA A 8 1.09 1.81 -9.46
N GLU A 9 1.44 1.82 -10.73
CA GLU A 9 0.77 1.01 -11.75
C GLU A 9 0.86 -0.49 -11.46
N ASN A 10 2.00 -0.94 -10.95
CA ASN A 10 2.22 -2.34 -10.57
C ASN A 10 3.31 -2.44 -9.52
N ARG A 11 3.52 -3.68 -9.03
CA ARG A 11 4.53 -3.95 -8.00
C ARG A 11 5.95 -3.60 -8.46
N LEU A 12 6.26 -3.82 -9.72
CA LEU A 12 7.60 -3.56 -10.24
C LEU A 12 7.98 -2.09 -10.08
N PHE A 13 7.06 -1.17 -10.37
CA PHE A 13 7.31 0.26 -10.17
C PHE A 13 7.54 0.61 -8.70
N ILE A 14 6.78 -0.02 -7.79
CA ILE A 14 6.97 0.16 -6.35
C ILE A 14 8.37 -0.31 -5.95
N ASP A 15 8.76 -1.51 -6.36
CA ASP A 15 10.06 -2.08 -6.00
C ASP A 15 11.22 -1.23 -6.54
N GLN A 16 11.10 -0.73 -7.76
CA GLN A 16 12.11 0.17 -8.33
C GLN A 16 12.23 1.46 -7.54
N ALA A 17 11.10 2.07 -7.17
CA ALA A 17 11.09 3.30 -6.38
C ALA A 17 11.73 3.07 -5.00
N LEU A 18 11.39 1.97 -4.34
CA LEU A 18 11.98 1.63 -3.04
C LEU A 18 13.49 1.38 -3.14
N ARG A 19 13.96 0.74 -4.21
CA ARG A 19 15.38 0.53 -4.44
C ARG A 19 16.11 1.85 -4.69
N ASN A 20 15.50 2.76 -5.44
CA ASN A 20 16.09 4.06 -5.75
C ASN A 20 16.34 4.91 -4.51
N VAL A 21 15.53 4.74 -3.47
CA VAL A 21 15.71 5.49 -2.21
C VAL A 21 16.44 4.68 -1.13
N GLY A 22 16.91 3.48 -1.45
CA GLY A 22 17.71 2.65 -0.53
C GLY A 22 16.91 1.88 0.51
N LEU A 23 15.59 1.77 0.36
CA LEU A 23 14.74 1.02 1.29
C LEU A 23 14.61 -0.46 0.91
N LEU A 24 14.97 -0.81 -0.29
CA LEU A 24 14.96 -2.19 -0.78
C LEU A 24 16.27 -2.45 -1.51
N SER A 25 16.91 -3.57 -1.20
CA SER A 25 18.16 -3.98 -1.83
C SER A 25 18.03 -5.40 -2.38
N TYR A 26 18.80 -5.71 -3.44
CA TYR A 26 18.85 -7.06 -3.98
C TYR A 26 20.26 -7.59 -3.73
N ILE A 27 20.39 -8.53 -2.81
CA ILE A 27 21.68 -9.05 -2.34
C ILE A 27 21.64 -10.57 -2.41
N ASP A 28 22.67 -11.15 -3.07
CA ASP A 28 22.82 -12.61 -3.18
C ASP A 28 21.58 -13.33 -3.69
N GLY A 29 20.87 -12.73 -4.64
CA GLY A 29 19.67 -13.31 -5.24
C GLY A 29 18.39 -13.09 -4.46
N GLU A 30 18.43 -12.32 -3.39
CA GLU A 30 17.26 -12.06 -2.55
C GLU A 30 17.03 -10.57 -2.32
N TYR A 31 15.74 -10.18 -2.19
CA TYR A 31 15.40 -8.84 -1.78
C TYR A 31 15.54 -8.71 -0.27
N VAL A 32 16.17 -7.62 0.16
CA VAL A 32 16.35 -7.29 1.58
C VAL A 32 15.72 -5.92 1.81
N ALA A 33 14.74 -5.86 2.70
CA ALA A 33 14.08 -4.61 3.06
C ALA A 33 14.82 -3.92 4.20
N ASN A 34 15.02 -2.60 4.05
CA ASN A 34 15.64 -1.77 5.09
C ASN A 34 14.59 -0.93 5.83
N ALA A 35 13.32 -1.28 5.69
CA ALA A 35 12.19 -0.63 6.34
C ALA A 35 11.06 -1.64 6.43
N ALA A 36 10.01 -1.32 7.19
CA ALA A 36 8.81 -2.15 7.25
C ALA A 36 7.96 -1.88 6.01
N ILE A 37 7.80 -2.88 5.16
CA ILE A 37 7.07 -2.79 3.90
C ILE A 37 5.97 -3.84 3.89
N ASP A 38 4.73 -3.41 3.70
CA ASP A 38 3.57 -4.29 3.59
C ASP A 38 2.97 -4.16 2.19
N TYR A 39 3.10 -5.20 1.38
CA TYR A 39 2.57 -5.25 0.02
C TYR A 39 1.09 -5.63 0.08
N VAL A 40 0.23 -4.62 -0.01
CA VAL A 40 -1.23 -4.82 0.05
C VAL A 40 -1.78 -5.30 -1.28
N GLY A 41 -1.28 -4.75 -2.38
CA GLY A 41 -1.73 -5.11 -3.72
C GLY A 41 -2.91 -4.27 -4.21
N ILE A 42 -3.85 -4.93 -4.88
CA ILE A 42 -5.08 -4.28 -5.33
C ILE A 42 -6.03 -4.21 -4.15
N VAL A 43 -6.58 -3.03 -3.89
CA VAL A 43 -7.56 -2.83 -2.82
C VAL A 43 -8.93 -2.56 -3.41
N ASP A 44 -9.97 -2.84 -2.65
CA ASP A 44 -11.35 -2.61 -3.06
C ASP A 44 -11.95 -1.47 -2.25
N ARG A 45 -12.95 -0.82 -2.85
CA ARG A 45 -13.73 0.22 -2.19
C ARG A 45 -15.23 0.00 -2.44
N PRO A 46 -16.12 0.45 -1.53
CA PRO A 46 -17.56 0.39 -1.77
C PRO A 46 -17.96 1.28 -2.96
N THR A 47 -18.88 0.79 -3.80
CA THR A 47 -19.41 1.57 -4.93
C THR A 47 -20.54 2.49 -4.51
N GLY A 48 -21.08 2.31 -3.32
CA GLY A 48 -22.29 2.98 -2.84
C GLY A 48 -23.56 2.18 -3.09
N ARG A 49 -23.45 1.03 -3.75
CA ARG A 49 -24.58 0.13 -3.99
C ARG A 49 -24.59 -1.02 -3.01
N MET A 50 -25.77 -1.51 -2.69
CA MET A 50 -25.95 -2.69 -1.86
C MET A 50 -26.44 -3.84 -2.73
N LEU A 51 -25.90 -5.02 -2.46
CA LEU A 51 -26.29 -6.25 -3.14
C LEU A 51 -26.97 -7.19 -2.14
N LEU A 52 -27.74 -8.13 -2.64
CA LEU A 52 -28.39 -9.14 -1.82
C LEU A 52 -27.74 -10.50 -2.04
N ASP A 53 -27.47 -11.22 -0.94
CA ASP A 53 -26.95 -12.57 -1.04
C ASP A 53 -28.12 -13.57 -1.21
N ASN A 54 -27.80 -14.88 -1.22
CA ASN A 54 -28.80 -15.93 -1.40
C ASN A 54 -29.79 -16.03 -0.23
N GLU A 55 -29.44 -15.47 0.92
CA GLU A 55 -30.27 -15.48 2.12
C GLU A 55 -31.06 -14.18 2.29
N GLY A 56 -30.93 -13.25 1.35
CA GLY A 56 -31.61 -11.96 1.37
C GLY A 56 -30.95 -10.92 2.24
N GLU A 57 -29.74 -11.16 2.72
CA GLU A 57 -28.99 -10.18 3.48
C GLU A 57 -28.24 -9.21 2.57
N GLU A 58 -28.22 -7.94 2.96
CA GLU A 58 -27.54 -6.90 2.19
C GLU A 58 -26.05 -6.89 2.50
N TYR A 59 -25.26 -6.68 1.45
CA TYR A 59 -23.82 -6.46 1.60
C TYR A 59 -23.36 -5.39 0.60
N PRO A 60 -22.30 -4.63 0.91
CA PRO A 60 -21.83 -3.58 -0.01
C PRO A 60 -21.18 -4.17 -1.24
N GLU A 61 -21.54 -3.62 -2.40
CA GLU A 61 -20.82 -3.92 -3.64
C GLU A 61 -19.45 -3.27 -3.57
N MET A 62 -18.42 -4.02 -3.92
CA MET A 62 -17.04 -3.54 -3.91
C MET A 62 -16.50 -3.46 -5.34
N GLU A 63 -15.62 -2.50 -5.58
CA GLU A 63 -14.90 -2.38 -6.84
C GLU A 63 -13.42 -2.19 -6.58
N PRO A 64 -12.53 -2.68 -7.47
CA PRO A 64 -11.10 -2.48 -7.29
C PRO A 64 -10.71 -1.02 -7.48
N VAL A 65 -9.82 -0.54 -6.61
CA VAL A 65 -9.18 0.76 -6.77
C VAL A 65 -7.97 0.56 -7.67
N GLU A 66 -7.87 1.35 -8.72
CA GLU A 66 -6.76 1.23 -9.66
C GLU A 66 -5.41 1.39 -8.97
N GLY A 67 -4.45 0.53 -9.35
CA GLY A 67 -3.08 0.59 -8.88
C GLY A 67 -2.71 -0.47 -7.87
N TYR A 68 -1.41 -0.66 -7.70
CA TYR A 68 -0.83 -1.55 -6.70
C TYR A 68 -0.46 -0.74 -5.46
N HIS A 69 -0.92 -1.18 -4.30
CA HIS A 69 -0.81 -0.45 -3.04
C HIS A 69 0.20 -1.10 -2.11
N VAL A 70 0.97 -0.25 -1.42
CA VAL A 70 1.97 -0.67 -0.44
C VAL A 70 1.90 0.26 0.76
N ASN A 71 1.94 -0.31 1.95
CA ASN A 71 2.11 0.44 3.19
C ASN A 71 3.58 0.41 3.58
N LEU A 72 4.13 1.56 3.94
CA LEU A 72 5.54 1.71 4.28
C LEU A 72 5.67 2.43 5.62
N ARG A 73 6.53 1.91 6.49
CA ARG A 73 6.91 2.60 7.71
C ARG A 73 8.41 2.86 7.69
N ALA A 74 8.79 4.12 7.67
CA ALA A 74 10.19 4.52 7.58
C ALA A 74 10.40 5.97 8.03
N ASP A 75 11.67 6.31 8.24
CA ASP A 75 12.09 7.69 8.41
C ASP A 75 12.68 8.16 7.09
N LEU A 76 11.98 9.04 6.39
CA LEU A 76 12.39 9.55 5.08
C LEU A 76 12.73 11.02 5.16
N ASN A 77 13.73 11.44 4.35
CA ASN A 77 13.98 12.85 4.12
C ASN A 77 13.11 13.36 2.96
N ALA A 78 13.09 14.67 2.74
CA ALA A 78 12.25 15.26 1.68
C ALA A 78 12.63 14.74 0.27
N GLU A 79 13.90 14.45 0.05
CA GLU A 79 14.39 13.95 -1.23
C GLU A 79 13.85 12.55 -1.52
N GLN A 80 13.87 11.68 -0.51
CA GLN A 80 13.31 10.33 -0.62
C GLN A 80 11.79 10.37 -0.82
N GLU A 81 11.09 11.23 -0.08
CA GLU A 81 9.64 11.38 -0.24
C GLU A 81 9.27 11.82 -1.66
N ALA A 82 10.07 12.71 -2.26
CA ALA A 82 9.82 13.20 -3.62
C ALA A 82 10.00 12.11 -4.69
N LEU A 83 10.79 11.06 -4.41
CA LEU A 83 11.05 9.97 -5.34
C LEU A 83 10.09 8.79 -5.21
N LEU A 84 9.21 8.80 -4.21
CA LEU A 84 8.26 7.73 -3.98
C LEU A 84 6.85 8.11 -4.44
N PRO A 85 6.05 7.13 -4.92
CA PRO A 85 4.67 7.37 -5.34
C PRO A 85 3.73 7.42 -4.14
N ILE A 86 3.94 8.39 -3.24
CA ILE A 86 3.17 8.56 -2.01
C ILE A 86 1.80 9.15 -2.33
N ILE A 87 0.75 8.56 -1.73
CA ILE A 87 -0.62 9.08 -1.80
C ILE A 87 -1.07 9.49 -0.40
N GLU A 88 -2.18 10.21 -0.34
CA GLU A 88 -2.79 10.54 0.94
C GLU A 88 -3.28 9.27 1.62
N ALA A 89 -3.24 9.25 2.96
CA ALA A 89 -3.74 8.14 3.72
C ALA A 89 -5.23 7.94 3.40
N PRO A 90 -5.65 6.72 3.01
CA PRO A 90 -7.06 6.45 2.75
C PRO A 90 -7.86 6.56 4.05
N ASN A 91 -9.15 6.94 3.94
CA ASN A 91 -10.03 7.03 5.11
C ASN A 91 -10.16 5.68 5.83
N ASN A 92 -10.17 4.60 5.06
CA ASN A 92 -10.25 3.24 5.59
C ASN A 92 -9.16 2.40 4.95
N PRO A 93 -7.91 2.47 5.44
CA PRO A 93 -6.83 1.68 4.86
C PRO A 93 -7.11 0.18 5.04
N GLN A 94 -6.76 -0.60 4.02
CA GLN A 94 -6.95 -2.05 4.05
C GLN A 94 -6.17 -2.70 5.18
N ARG A 95 -4.94 -2.22 5.39
CA ARG A 95 -4.08 -2.67 6.49
C ARG A 95 -3.26 -1.50 7.01
N ILE A 96 -2.98 -1.54 8.29
CA ILE A 96 -2.03 -0.64 8.91
C ILE A 96 -1.07 -1.48 9.74
N PHE A 97 0.15 -1.00 9.90
CA PHE A 97 1.13 -1.72 10.71
C PHE A 97 0.66 -1.80 12.16
N ALA A 98 0.77 -2.98 12.77
CA ALA A 98 0.33 -3.20 14.13
C ALA A 98 0.94 -2.20 15.11
N GLY A 99 2.21 -1.88 14.95
CA GLY A 99 2.87 -0.87 15.78
C GLY A 99 2.41 0.55 15.50
N GLY A 100 1.72 0.80 14.39
CA GLY A 100 1.18 2.11 14.04
C GLY A 100 -0.21 2.35 14.58
N ILE A 101 -0.92 1.28 14.88
CA ILE A 101 -2.31 1.34 15.34
C ILE A 101 -2.42 1.37 16.85
N LEU A 102 -1.53 0.66 17.45
CA LEU A 102 -1.62 0.37 18.89
C LEU A 102 -1.08 1.46 19.76
#